data_5b84912f40cfb50e608f519cfc09436f
#
_entry.id   5b84912f40cfb50e608f519cfc09436f
#
_cell.length_a   1.000
_cell.length_b   1.000
_cell.length_c   1.000
_cell.angle_alpha   90.00
_cell.angle_beta   90.00
_cell.angle_gamma   90.00
#
_symmetry.space_group_name_H-M   'P 1'
#
loop_
_entity.id
_entity.type
_entity.pdbx_description
1 polymer ?
#
loop_
_entity_poly.entity_id
_entity_poly.type
_entity_poly.pdbx_seq_one_letter_code
_entity_poly.pdbx_strand_id
1 'polypeptide(L)'
;MQADHGASIHLDIPFYRQHFNFTCGPASLMMAMKYLDNDLHPGKDLEIDIWREANLVAVLGTSRYGLAYSAVVRGFSAGVTSNTGGIDFVDKLVPPLNDSDMQVLKGLFSERRTRCRKLGVREREETITGKTIYNSLLLNHVPLIVTNCLFYSKEDLPHWVTVTGIDDKFLYFNNPSDANHRKRKTELSTLQKFVGYHGDQSMVEVWKQ
;
A
#
# COMPACT_ATOMS: atom_id res chain seq x y z
N MET A 1 13.98 24.46 0.49
CA MET A 1 15.09 23.64 -0.01
C MET A 1 14.49 22.55 -0.88
N GLN A 2 14.61 22.64 -2.19
CA GLN A 2 14.30 21.56 -3.11
C GLN A 2 15.33 20.44 -2.83
N ALA A 3 14.86 19.26 -2.42
CA ALA A 3 15.71 18.11 -2.37
C ALA A 3 16.07 17.78 -3.83
N ASP A 4 17.35 17.82 -4.12
CA ASP A 4 17.94 17.33 -5.37
C ASP A 4 17.65 15.81 -5.41
N HIS A 5 16.48 15.45 -5.97
CA HIS A 5 16.13 14.06 -6.20
C HIS A 5 16.89 13.68 -7.47
N GLY A 6 17.91 12.81 -7.31
CA GLY A 6 18.73 12.27 -8.39
C GLY A 6 17.88 11.75 -9.56
N ALA A 7 18.53 11.07 -10.52
CA ALA A 7 17.94 10.59 -11.76
C ALA A 7 16.53 9.99 -11.58
N SER A 8 15.65 10.23 -12.56
CA SER A 8 14.31 9.64 -12.66
C SER A 8 14.37 8.11 -12.57
N ILE A 9 13.50 7.51 -11.76
CA ILE A 9 13.37 6.04 -11.62
C ILE A 9 11.97 5.64 -12.07
N HIS A 10 11.91 4.69 -13.01
CA HIS A 10 10.66 4.10 -13.49
C HIS A 10 10.77 2.59 -13.54
N LEU A 11 9.81 1.92 -12.91
CA LEU A 11 9.64 0.47 -12.97
C LEU A 11 8.50 0.13 -13.94
N ASP A 12 8.71 -0.85 -14.81
CA ASP A 12 7.66 -1.28 -15.75
C ASP A 12 6.73 -2.32 -15.10
N ILE A 13 6.02 -1.85 -14.05
CA ILE A 13 5.13 -2.68 -13.26
C ILE A 13 3.87 -3.00 -14.06
N PRO A 14 3.54 -4.29 -14.29
CA PRO A 14 2.34 -4.68 -15.01
C PRO A 14 1.10 -4.23 -14.26
N PHE A 15 0.10 -3.78 -15.01
CA PHE A 15 -1.17 -3.36 -14.44
C PHE A 15 -2.08 -4.57 -14.18
N TYR A 16 -2.75 -4.56 -13.02
CA TYR A 16 -3.82 -5.48 -12.68
C TYR A 16 -5.01 -4.70 -12.10
N ARG A 17 -6.20 -4.90 -12.70
CA ARG A 17 -7.43 -4.27 -12.22
C ARG A 17 -8.04 -5.10 -11.11
N GLN A 18 -8.37 -4.46 -9.97
CA GLN A 18 -9.12 -5.13 -8.90
C GLN A 18 -10.48 -5.63 -9.38
N HIS A 19 -10.90 -6.80 -8.89
CA HIS A 19 -12.21 -7.36 -9.21
C HIS A 19 -13.30 -6.88 -8.26
N PHE A 20 -12.98 -6.52 -7.04
CA PHE A 20 -13.92 -6.10 -6.02
C PHE A 20 -13.60 -4.70 -5.52
N ASN A 21 -14.60 -3.96 -5.05
CA ASN A 21 -14.45 -2.58 -4.61
C ASN A 21 -13.50 -2.41 -3.40
N PHE A 22 -13.24 -3.49 -2.65
CA PHE A 22 -12.45 -3.49 -1.43
C PHE A 22 -11.07 -4.17 -1.58
N THR A 23 -10.69 -4.61 -2.76
CA THR A 23 -9.45 -5.38 -3.00
C THR A 23 -8.32 -4.55 -3.61
N CYS A 24 -8.33 -3.22 -3.42
CA CYS A 24 -7.26 -2.35 -3.90
C CYS A 24 -5.88 -2.74 -3.37
N GLY A 25 -5.78 -3.11 -2.09
CA GLY A 25 -4.52 -3.59 -1.50
C GLY A 25 -4.01 -4.90 -2.11
N PRO A 26 -4.82 -5.97 -2.18
CA PRO A 26 -4.48 -7.20 -2.87
C PRO A 26 -4.03 -6.99 -4.32
N ALA A 27 -4.80 -6.23 -5.11
CA ALA A 27 -4.47 -5.95 -6.50
C ALA A 27 -3.14 -5.17 -6.63
N SER A 28 -2.92 -4.19 -5.75
CA SER A 28 -1.64 -3.46 -5.68
C SER A 28 -0.47 -4.38 -5.34
N LEU A 29 -0.66 -5.29 -4.37
CA LEU A 29 0.36 -6.26 -4.01
C LEU A 29 0.66 -7.25 -5.15
N MET A 30 -0.37 -7.71 -5.86
CA MET A 30 -0.19 -8.60 -7.01
C MET A 30 0.60 -7.93 -8.15
N MET A 31 0.38 -6.63 -8.42
CA MET A 31 1.17 -5.87 -9.39
C MET A 31 2.66 -5.85 -9.00
N ALA A 32 2.96 -5.58 -7.72
CA ALA A 32 4.32 -5.59 -7.21
C ALA A 32 4.97 -6.98 -7.31
N MET A 33 4.27 -8.01 -6.84
CA MET A 33 4.79 -9.38 -6.88
C MET A 33 4.99 -9.88 -8.31
N LYS A 34 4.09 -9.56 -9.25
CA LYS A 34 4.24 -9.93 -10.67
C LYS A 34 5.44 -9.27 -11.33
N TYR A 35 5.74 -8.03 -10.98
CA TYR A 35 6.94 -7.34 -11.46
C TYR A 35 8.22 -8.02 -10.95
N LEU A 36 8.22 -8.46 -9.69
CA LEU A 36 9.37 -9.08 -9.05
C LEU A 36 9.51 -10.57 -9.39
N ASP A 37 8.45 -11.22 -9.83
CA ASP A 37 8.39 -12.64 -10.17
C ASP A 37 7.50 -12.87 -11.41
N ASN A 38 8.15 -13.13 -12.55
CA ASN A 38 7.45 -13.37 -13.81
C ASN A 38 6.62 -14.65 -13.82
N ASP A 39 6.86 -15.59 -12.92
CA ASP A 39 6.10 -16.83 -12.83
C ASP A 39 4.82 -16.68 -12.00
N LEU A 40 4.67 -15.58 -11.27
CA LEU A 40 3.44 -15.28 -10.57
C LEU A 40 2.33 -14.92 -11.56
N HIS A 41 1.16 -15.54 -11.40
CA HIS A 41 -0.02 -15.30 -12.24
C HIS A 41 -1.10 -14.57 -11.44
N PRO A 42 -1.23 -13.24 -11.59
CA PRO A 42 -2.32 -12.50 -10.97
C PRO A 42 -3.68 -13.02 -11.44
N GLY A 43 -4.60 -13.21 -10.50
CA GLY A 43 -5.93 -13.71 -10.79
C GLY A 43 -6.87 -13.49 -9.62
N LYS A 44 -8.17 -13.70 -9.87
CA LYS A 44 -9.24 -13.46 -8.89
C LYS A 44 -9.07 -14.31 -7.62
N ASP A 45 -8.62 -15.54 -7.75
CA ASP A 45 -8.45 -16.42 -6.60
C ASP A 45 -7.30 -15.94 -5.71
N LEU A 46 -6.17 -15.58 -6.29
CA LEU A 46 -5.05 -14.98 -5.55
C LEU A 46 -5.43 -13.65 -4.89
N GLU A 47 -6.24 -12.82 -5.58
CA GLU A 47 -6.75 -11.56 -5.04
C GLU A 47 -7.59 -11.77 -3.78
N ILE A 48 -8.47 -12.78 -3.80
CA ILE A 48 -9.30 -13.16 -2.65
C ILE A 48 -8.46 -13.76 -1.52
N ASP A 49 -7.49 -14.61 -1.83
CA ASP A 49 -6.62 -15.22 -0.80
C ASP A 49 -5.81 -14.13 -0.07
N ILE A 50 -5.22 -13.19 -0.81
CA ILE A 50 -4.52 -12.05 -0.21
C ILE A 50 -5.50 -11.20 0.63
N TRP A 51 -6.71 -10.95 0.12
CA TRP A 51 -7.70 -10.21 0.89
C TRP A 51 -8.06 -10.90 2.21
N ARG A 52 -8.31 -12.20 2.20
CA ARG A 52 -8.62 -13.00 3.42
C ARG A 52 -7.50 -12.92 4.45
N GLU A 53 -6.24 -12.92 4.01
CA GLU A 53 -5.07 -12.78 4.87
C GLU A 53 -4.90 -11.35 5.40
N ALA A 54 -5.25 -10.34 4.63
CA ALA A 54 -4.90 -8.95 4.89
C ALA A 54 -6.03 -8.09 5.48
N ASN A 55 -7.32 -8.51 5.36
CA ASN A 55 -8.44 -7.73 5.85
C ASN A 55 -8.49 -7.66 7.40
N LEU A 56 -9.24 -6.69 7.92
CA LEU A 56 -9.42 -6.45 9.35
C LEU A 56 -10.82 -6.85 9.86
N VAL A 57 -11.55 -7.66 9.09
CA VAL A 57 -12.91 -8.19 9.38
C VAL A 57 -13.97 -7.09 9.53
N ALA A 58 -13.83 -6.22 10.50
CA ALA A 58 -14.79 -5.13 10.76
C ALA A 58 -14.85 -4.09 9.62
N VAL A 59 -13.82 -4.04 8.77
CA VAL A 59 -13.77 -3.23 7.55
C VAL A 59 -13.33 -4.12 6.39
N LEU A 60 -13.91 -3.91 5.21
CA LEU A 60 -13.53 -4.70 4.01
C LEU A 60 -12.14 -4.37 3.48
N GLY A 61 -11.54 -3.25 3.89
CA GLY A 61 -10.20 -2.85 3.51
C GLY A 61 -9.10 -3.75 4.10
N THR A 62 -7.88 -3.55 3.64
CA THR A 62 -6.71 -4.33 4.05
C THR A 62 -5.69 -3.48 4.80
N SER A 63 -5.02 -4.08 5.77
CA SER A 63 -4.00 -3.43 6.58
C SER A 63 -2.60 -3.55 5.97
N ARG A 64 -1.72 -2.58 6.33
CA ARG A 64 -0.31 -2.61 5.94
C ARG A 64 0.41 -3.90 6.39
N TYR A 65 0.15 -4.37 7.61
CA TYR A 65 0.74 -5.63 8.08
C TYR A 65 0.12 -6.87 7.44
N GLY A 66 -1.15 -6.81 7.08
CA GLY A 66 -1.78 -7.89 6.33
C GLY A 66 -1.19 -8.05 4.93
N LEU A 67 -0.96 -6.94 4.21
CA LEU A 67 -0.32 -6.97 2.89
C LEU A 67 1.15 -7.42 2.99
N ALA A 68 1.91 -6.91 3.97
CA ALA A 68 3.28 -7.34 4.20
C ALA A 68 3.37 -8.84 4.54
N TYR A 69 2.48 -9.34 5.41
CA TYR A 69 2.35 -10.75 5.72
C TYR A 69 2.08 -11.60 4.47
N SER A 70 1.10 -11.18 3.65
CA SER A 70 0.74 -11.89 2.40
C SER A 70 1.89 -11.95 1.39
N ALA A 71 2.75 -10.91 1.35
CA ALA A 71 3.97 -10.94 0.53
C ALA A 71 4.98 -11.96 1.06
N VAL A 72 5.26 -11.94 2.37
CA VAL A 72 6.32 -12.78 2.96
C VAL A 72 5.97 -14.26 2.91
N VAL A 73 4.72 -14.65 3.15
CA VAL A 73 4.30 -16.06 3.06
C VAL A 73 4.36 -16.61 1.63
N ARG A 74 4.49 -15.73 0.63
CA ARG A 74 4.68 -16.08 -0.79
C ARG A 74 6.15 -15.98 -1.24
N GLY A 75 7.08 -15.87 -0.29
CA GLY A 75 8.52 -15.91 -0.57
C GLY A 75 9.13 -14.54 -0.99
N PHE A 76 8.39 -13.45 -0.83
CA PHE A 76 8.94 -12.09 -0.99
C PHE A 76 9.43 -11.57 0.36
N SER A 77 10.30 -10.56 0.31
CA SER A 77 10.63 -9.74 1.46
C SER A 77 9.72 -8.51 1.51
N ALA A 78 9.44 -8.01 2.71
CA ALA A 78 8.61 -6.84 2.88
C ALA A 78 9.10 -5.89 3.97
N GLY A 79 8.77 -4.61 3.81
CA GLY A 79 8.95 -3.57 4.81
C GLY A 79 7.67 -2.75 4.97
N VAL A 80 7.44 -2.23 6.17
CA VAL A 80 6.32 -1.34 6.49
C VAL A 80 6.87 -0.02 6.99
N THR A 81 6.48 1.07 6.37
CA THR A 81 6.75 2.44 6.82
C THR A 81 5.44 3.14 7.11
N SER A 82 5.32 3.79 8.26
CA SER A 82 4.15 4.57 8.64
C SER A 82 4.53 5.69 9.60
N ASN A 83 3.79 6.78 9.58
CA ASN A 83 4.03 7.90 10.50
C ASN A 83 3.44 7.67 11.90
N THR A 84 2.68 6.61 12.09
CA THR A 84 2.14 6.20 13.39
C THR A 84 2.31 4.70 13.61
N GLY A 85 2.50 4.29 14.86
CA GLY A 85 2.57 2.85 15.23
C GLY A 85 1.19 2.16 15.23
N GLY A 86 0.10 2.93 15.15
CA GLY A 86 -1.29 2.48 15.24
C GLY A 86 -2.05 2.49 13.91
N ILE A 87 -3.36 2.57 14.03
CA ILE A 87 -4.34 2.70 12.95
C ILE A 87 -5.33 3.80 13.33
N ASP A 88 -4.82 5.00 13.54
CA ASP A 88 -5.56 6.13 14.13
C ASP A 88 -6.70 6.63 13.22
N PHE A 89 -6.64 6.34 11.92
CA PHE A 89 -7.72 6.67 11.00
C PHE A 89 -9.04 5.95 11.30
N VAL A 90 -8.99 4.83 12.02
CA VAL A 90 -10.19 4.01 12.30
C VAL A 90 -11.20 4.78 13.14
N ASP A 91 -10.73 5.66 14.02
CA ASP A 91 -11.58 6.52 14.83
C ASP A 91 -12.29 7.62 14.00
N LYS A 92 -11.90 7.77 12.71
CA LYS A 92 -12.45 8.74 11.75
C LYS A 92 -13.37 8.09 10.70
N LEU A 93 -13.62 6.79 10.80
CA LEU A 93 -14.54 6.09 9.88
C LEU A 93 -15.98 6.56 10.08
N VAL A 94 -16.71 6.64 8.97
CA VAL A 94 -18.13 7.02 8.95
C VAL A 94 -18.92 5.94 8.20
N PRO A 95 -19.89 5.28 8.88
CA PRO A 95 -20.22 5.38 10.30
C PRO A 95 -19.09 4.85 11.21
N PRO A 96 -19.00 5.30 12.46
CA PRO A 96 -18.00 4.80 13.40
C PRO A 96 -18.25 3.31 13.72
N LEU A 97 -17.17 2.59 13.97
CA LEU A 97 -17.26 1.20 14.41
C LEU A 97 -17.79 1.14 15.87
N ASN A 98 -18.54 0.10 16.18
CA ASN A 98 -18.88 -0.20 17.57
C ASN A 98 -17.65 -0.75 18.33
N ASP A 99 -17.73 -0.78 19.67
CA ASP A 99 -16.61 -1.17 20.52
C ASP A 99 -16.11 -2.59 20.26
N SER A 100 -17.02 -3.53 19.96
CA SER A 100 -16.66 -4.93 19.64
C SER A 100 -15.86 -5.02 18.35
N ASP A 101 -16.34 -4.38 17.29
CA ASP A 101 -15.66 -4.35 16.00
C ASP A 101 -14.30 -3.65 16.09
N MET A 102 -14.23 -2.58 16.89
CA MET A 102 -12.98 -1.87 17.16
C MET A 102 -11.96 -2.77 17.87
N GLN A 103 -12.39 -3.55 18.88
CA GLN A 103 -11.50 -4.49 19.57
C GLN A 103 -11.00 -5.59 18.65
N VAL A 104 -11.87 -6.18 17.81
CA VAL A 104 -11.51 -7.20 16.83
C VAL A 104 -10.48 -6.64 15.84
N LEU A 105 -10.74 -5.45 15.30
CA LEU A 105 -9.86 -4.80 14.33
C LEU A 105 -8.47 -4.51 14.92
N LYS A 106 -8.41 -3.91 16.12
CA LYS A 106 -7.15 -3.63 16.83
C LYS A 106 -6.40 -4.92 17.17
N GLY A 107 -7.13 -5.96 17.59
CA GLY A 107 -6.58 -7.29 17.87
C GLY A 107 -5.93 -7.93 16.65
N LEU A 108 -6.63 -7.96 15.53
CA LEU A 108 -6.11 -8.50 14.24
C LEU A 108 -4.92 -7.71 13.71
N PHE A 109 -4.96 -6.38 13.82
CA PHE A 109 -3.83 -5.54 13.42
C PHE A 109 -2.57 -5.84 14.25
N SER A 110 -2.72 -5.92 15.59
CA SER A 110 -1.61 -6.25 16.49
C SER A 110 -1.06 -7.66 16.28
N GLU A 111 -1.94 -8.62 16.07
CA GLU A 111 -1.59 -10.02 15.78
C GLU A 111 -0.77 -10.12 14.48
N ARG A 112 -1.21 -9.48 13.40
CA ARG A 112 -0.48 -9.47 12.12
C ARG A 112 0.85 -8.74 12.21
N ARG A 113 0.90 -7.62 12.93
CA ARG A 113 2.19 -6.94 13.23
C ARG A 113 3.15 -7.88 13.91
N THR A 114 2.68 -8.64 14.91
CA THR A 114 3.50 -9.62 15.65
C THR A 114 3.98 -10.74 14.72
N ARG A 115 3.14 -11.27 13.84
CA ARG A 115 3.54 -12.27 12.83
C ARG A 115 4.57 -11.71 11.86
N CYS A 116 4.35 -10.49 11.35
CA CYS A 116 5.29 -9.81 10.46
C CYS A 116 6.68 -9.69 11.09
N ARG A 117 6.77 -9.28 12.37
CA ARG A 117 8.06 -9.20 13.09
C ARG A 117 8.77 -10.55 13.17
N LYS A 118 8.03 -11.61 13.46
CA LYS A 118 8.59 -12.99 13.50
C LYS A 118 9.09 -13.47 12.15
N LEU A 119 8.53 -12.97 11.07
CA LEU A 119 8.90 -13.30 9.68
C LEU A 119 9.96 -12.33 9.09
N GLY A 120 10.50 -11.41 9.88
CA GLY A 120 11.57 -10.51 9.47
C GLY A 120 11.10 -9.30 8.63
N VAL A 121 9.80 -8.96 8.65
CA VAL A 121 9.31 -7.72 8.04
C VAL A 121 9.95 -6.53 8.75
N ARG A 122 10.59 -5.64 7.98
CA ARG A 122 11.21 -4.42 8.49
C ARG A 122 10.13 -3.40 8.84
N GLU A 123 10.25 -2.74 9.98
CA GLU A 123 9.36 -1.65 10.38
C GLU A 123 10.12 -0.35 10.53
N ARG A 124 9.54 0.74 10.00
CA ARG A 124 10.01 2.12 10.20
C ARG A 124 8.83 3.01 10.59
N GLU A 125 9.04 3.82 11.63
CA GLU A 125 8.07 4.84 12.02
C GLU A 125 8.63 6.20 11.60
N GLU A 126 8.18 6.69 10.46
CA GLU A 126 8.60 7.96 9.87
C GLU A 126 7.56 8.49 8.88
N THR A 127 7.60 9.79 8.63
CA THR A 127 6.78 10.43 7.58
C THR A 127 7.23 9.94 6.21
N ILE A 128 6.27 9.53 5.36
CA ILE A 128 6.54 9.10 3.99
C ILE A 128 6.75 10.33 3.11
N THR A 129 7.96 10.48 2.60
CA THR A 129 8.40 11.60 1.76
C THR A 129 8.78 11.11 0.35
N GLY A 130 8.98 12.03 -0.59
CA GLY A 130 9.55 11.70 -1.90
C GLY A 130 10.89 10.97 -1.78
N LYS A 131 11.74 11.36 -0.81
CA LYS A 131 13.01 10.69 -0.53
C LYS A 131 12.82 9.26 -0.03
N THR A 132 11.84 9.02 0.84
CA THR A 132 11.49 7.68 1.33
C THR A 132 11.13 6.76 0.17
N ILE A 133 10.26 7.23 -0.74
CA ILE A 133 9.82 6.50 -1.93
C ILE A 133 10.97 6.31 -2.92
N TYR A 134 11.76 7.36 -3.19
CA TYR A 134 12.90 7.30 -4.09
C TYR A 134 13.92 6.23 -3.63
N ASN A 135 14.26 6.21 -2.34
CA ASN A 135 15.20 5.23 -1.79
C ASN A 135 14.67 3.78 -1.93
N SER A 136 13.37 3.56 -1.75
CA SER A 136 12.75 2.26 -1.96
C SER A 136 12.88 1.80 -3.43
N LEU A 137 12.52 2.67 -4.38
CA LEU A 137 12.64 2.39 -5.81
C LEU A 137 14.08 2.17 -6.26
N LEU A 138 15.04 2.93 -5.73
CA LEU A 138 16.48 2.80 -6.02
C LEU A 138 17.01 1.40 -5.66
N LEU A 139 16.44 0.77 -4.64
CA LEU A 139 16.76 -0.59 -4.20
C LEU A 139 15.97 -1.66 -4.97
N ASN A 140 15.24 -1.28 -6.01
CA ASN A 140 14.30 -2.15 -6.75
C ASN A 140 13.22 -2.76 -5.82
N HIS A 141 12.88 -2.07 -4.74
CA HIS A 141 11.69 -2.39 -3.96
C HIS A 141 10.48 -1.71 -4.59
N VAL A 142 9.33 -2.37 -4.57
CA VAL A 142 8.08 -1.84 -5.10
C VAL A 142 7.22 -1.28 -3.95
N PRO A 143 7.06 0.05 -3.85
CA PRO A 143 6.21 0.63 -2.83
C PRO A 143 4.72 0.56 -3.18
N LEU A 144 3.91 0.13 -2.21
CA LEU A 144 2.47 0.32 -2.18
C LEU A 144 2.17 1.41 -1.16
N ILE A 145 1.39 2.42 -1.50
CA ILE A 145 1.05 3.52 -0.59
C ILE A 145 -0.47 3.64 -0.42
N VAL A 146 -0.89 4.04 0.79
CA VAL A 146 -2.27 4.46 1.02
C VAL A 146 -2.46 5.88 0.52
N THR A 147 -3.59 6.12 -0.14
CA THR A 147 -4.09 7.43 -0.55
C THR A 147 -5.55 7.57 -0.14
N ASN A 148 -6.16 8.72 -0.38
CA ASN A 148 -7.61 8.90 -0.23
C ASN A 148 -8.30 8.75 -1.60
N CYS A 149 -9.41 8.01 -1.65
CA CYS A 149 -10.25 7.89 -2.85
C CYS A 149 -10.71 9.23 -3.41
N LEU A 150 -10.79 10.29 -2.60
CA LEU A 150 -11.14 11.65 -3.06
C LEU A 150 -10.26 12.17 -4.20
N PHE A 151 -9.06 11.62 -4.40
CA PHE A 151 -8.22 11.92 -5.57
C PHE A 151 -8.73 11.29 -6.87
N TYR A 152 -9.66 10.34 -6.80
CA TYR A 152 -10.13 9.54 -7.94
C TYR A 152 -11.65 9.52 -8.08
N SER A 153 -12.36 9.70 -6.96
CA SER A 153 -13.82 9.60 -6.85
C SER A 153 -14.36 10.64 -5.87
N LYS A 154 -15.64 10.57 -5.54
CA LYS A 154 -16.27 11.42 -4.51
C LYS A 154 -16.34 10.75 -3.13
N GLU A 155 -15.71 9.60 -2.97
CA GLU A 155 -15.75 8.81 -1.74
C GLU A 155 -14.55 9.13 -0.85
N ASP A 156 -14.78 9.38 0.42
CA ASP A 156 -13.73 9.57 1.42
C ASP A 156 -13.38 8.22 2.05
N LEU A 157 -12.54 7.46 1.36
CA LEU A 157 -12.12 6.10 1.75
C LEU A 157 -10.62 5.92 1.54
N PRO A 158 -9.94 5.12 2.39
CA PRO A 158 -8.55 4.76 2.16
C PRO A 158 -8.43 3.87 0.91
N HIS A 159 -7.38 4.08 0.14
CA HIS A 159 -7.15 3.37 -1.12
C HIS A 159 -5.68 3.06 -1.33
N TRP A 160 -5.36 1.81 -1.69
CA TRP A 160 -4.00 1.39 -2.01
C TRP A 160 -3.70 1.56 -3.49
N VAL A 161 -2.50 2.08 -3.77
CA VAL A 161 -1.95 2.18 -5.13
C VAL A 161 -0.52 1.67 -5.16
N THR A 162 -0.06 1.19 -6.32
CA THR A 162 1.31 0.72 -6.54
C THR A 162 2.14 1.81 -7.18
N VAL A 163 3.20 2.24 -6.52
CA VAL A 163 4.13 3.23 -7.08
C VAL A 163 4.95 2.59 -8.19
N THR A 164 5.02 3.26 -9.35
CA THR A 164 5.74 2.79 -10.55
C THR A 164 6.94 3.64 -10.90
N GLY A 165 7.11 4.80 -10.26
CA GLY A 165 8.26 5.66 -10.52
C GLY A 165 8.18 6.99 -9.81
N ILE A 166 9.27 7.72 -9.87
CA ILE A 166 9.41 9.08 -9.31
C ILE A 166 10.46 9.85 -10.13
N ASP A 167 10.22 11.14 -10.36
CA ASP A 167 11.19 12.08 -10.90
C ASP A 167 11.25 13.35 -10.03
N ASP A 168 11.82 14.43 -10.52
CA ASP A 168 11.96 15.71 -9.81
C ASP A 168 10.63 16.43 -9.57
N LYS A 169 9.58 16.07 -10.31
CA LYS A 169 8.26 16.76 -10.28
C LYS A 169 7.11 15.86 -9.90
N PHE A 170 7.15 14.57 -10.28
CA PHE A 170 6.01 13.68 -10.21
C PHE A 170 6.32 12.36 -9.53
N LEU A 171 5.31 11.86 -8.81
CA LEU A 171 5.17 10.47 -8.42
C LEU A 171 4.27 9.77 -9.44
N TYR A 172 4.70 8.62 -9.96
CA TYR A 172 3.96 7.78 -10.90
C TYR A 172 3.42 6.54 -10.19
N PHE A 173 2.21 6.13 -10.54
CA PHE A 173 1.58 4.99 -9.88
C PHE A 173 0.51 4.31 -10.75
N ASN A 174 0.23 3.04 -10.46
CA ASN A 174 -0.90 2.29 -10.96
C ASN A 174 -2.03 2.35 -9.92
N ASN A 175 -3.21 2.76 -10.34
CA ASN A 175 -4.42 2.72 -9.53
C ASN A 175 -5.25 1.48 -9.91
N PRO A 176 -5.40 0.46 -9.02
CA PRO A 176 -6.08 -0.79 -9.36
C PRO A 176 -7.57 -0.63 -9.68
N SER A 177 -8.20 0.48 -9.30
CA SER A 177 -9.61 0.76 -9.64
C SER A 177 -9.79 1.35 -11.04
N ASP A 178 -8.72 1.69 -11.76
CA ASP A 178 -8.81 2.31 -13.09
C ASP A 178 -9.31 1.33 -14.16
N ALA A 179 -10.39 1.72 -14.84
CA ALA A 179 -10.92 0.93 -15.93
C ALA A 179 -10.02 0.93 -17.19
N ASN A 180 -9.19 1.96 -17.36
CA ASN A 180 -8.47 2.25 -18.60
C ASN A 180 -6.96 1.98 -18.53
N HIS A 181 -6.46 1.27 -17.53
CA HIS A 181 -5.03 0.90 -17.39
C HIS A 181 -4.06 2.09 -17.50
N ARG A 182 -4.46 3.27 -17.06
CA ARG A 182 -3.62 4.48 -17.21
C ARG A 182 -2.59 4.55 -16.10
N LYS A 183 -1.31 4.66 -16.48
CA LYS A 183 -0.27 5.15 -15.57
C LYS A 183 -0.68 6.55 -15.09
N ARG A 184 -0.88 6.69 -13.79
CA ARG A 184 -1.25 7.98 -13.17
C ARG A 184 -0.03 8.66 -12.59
N LYS A 185 -0.16 9.96 -12.39
CA LYS A 185 0.88 10.74 -11.69
C LYS A 185 0.26 11.81 -10.81
N THR A 186 0.97 12.19 -9.77
CA THR A 186 0.67 13.33 -8.91
C THR A 186 1.93 14.18 -8.72
N GLU A 187 1.78 15.48 -8.48
CA GLU A 187 2.92 16.35 -8.24
C GLU A 187 3.52 16.08 -6.86
N LEU A 188 4.86 16.07 -6.77
CA LEU A 188 5.57 15.93 -5.51
C LEU A 188 5.29 17.08 -4.53
N SER A 189 4.97 18.25 -5.04
CA SER A 189 4.53 19.41 -4.23
C SER A 189 3.26 19.12 -3.42
N THR A 190 2.43 18.16 -3.87
CA THR A 190 1.17 17.74 -3.22
C THR A 190 1.29 16.40 -2.52
N LEU A 191 2.48 15.78 -2.49
CA LEU A 191 2.69 14.42 -1.99
C LEU A 191 2.14 14.21 -0.57
N GLN A 192 2.34 15.18 0.33
CA GLN A 192 1.89 15.06 1.72
C GLN A 192 0.36 15.09 1.88
N LYS A 193 -0.36 15.61 0.88
CA LYS A 193 -1.83 15.54 0.81
C LYS A 193 -2.27 14.23 0.14
N PHE A 194 -1.45 13.72 -0.79
CA PHE A 194 -1.76 12.52 -1.57
C PHE A 194 -1.54 11.24 -0.76
N VAL A 195 -0.42 11.16 0.00
CA VAL A 195 -0.06 9.98 0.79
C VAL A 195 -0.78 9.99 2.13
N GLY A 196 -1.52 8.94 2.39
CA GLY A 196 -2.22 8.73 3.65
C GLY A 196 -3.73 8.94 3.58
N TYR A 197 -4.37 8.64 4.69
CA TYR A 197 -5.80 8.82 4.90
C TYR A 197 -6.02 9.43 6.29
N HIS A 198 -6.63 10.63 6.33
CA HIS A 198 -6.86 11.40 7.55
C HIS A 198 -5.65 11.55 8.48
N GLY A 199 -4.45 11.70 7.86
CA GLY A 199 -3.20 11.88 8.58
C GLY A 199 -2.44 10.59 8.94
N ASP A 200 -3.05 9.42 8.76
CA ASP A 200 -2.37 8.13 8.87
C ASP A 200 -1.70 7.79 7.53
N GLN A 201 -0.38 7.82 7.48
CA GLN A 201 0.40 7.45 6.31
C GLN A 201 0.86 6.01 6.43
N SER A 202 0.70 5.24 5.36
CA SER A 202 1.12 3.85 5.29
C SER A 202 1.76 3.52 3.94
N MET A 203 2.92 2.88 3.98
CA MET A 203 3.61 2.31 2.84
C MET A 203 4.02 0.87 3.15
N VAL A 204 3.83 -0.01 2.20
CA VAL A 204 4.39 -1.36 2.19
C VAL A 204 5.35 -1.44 1.02
N GLU A 205 6.60 -1.74 1.26
CA GLU A 205 7.57 -2.02 0.21
C GLU A 205 7.78 -3.53 0.09
N VAL A 206 7.85 -4.03 -1.14
CA VAL A 206 8.02 -5.45 -1.44
C VAL A 206 9.21 -5.64 -2.37
N TRP A 207 10.01 -6.67 -2.12
CA TRP A 207 11.15 -7.03 -2.98
C TRP A 207 11.40 -8.54 -2.98
N LYS A 208 12.15 -9.01 -3.96
CA LYS A 208 12.66 -10.39 -4.02
C LYS A 208 14.16 -10.38 -3.78
N GLN A 209 14.65 -11.29 -2.95
CA GLN A 209 16.10 -11.48 -2.72
C GLN A 209 16.75 -12.19 -3.90
#